data_1c3fd9e02e473b574524330efb005253
#
_entry.id   1c3fd9e02e473b574524330efb005253
#
_cell.length_a   1.000
_cell.length_b   1.000
_cell.length_c   1.000
_cell.angle_alpha   90.00
_cell.angle_beta   90.00
_cell.angle_gamma   90.00
#
_symmetry.space_group_name_H-M   'P 1'
#
loop_
_entity.id
_entity.type
_entity.pdbx_description
1 polymer ?
#
loop_
_entity_poly.entity_id
_entity_poly.type
_entity_poly.pdbx_seq_one_letter_code
_entity_poly.pdbx_strand_id
1 'polypeptide(L)'
;MTNPVTGPVNGASAPLVLAILDGVGARPNAEDNAVLQARAPFLHALLNDLGGSNVVHRELRAHGPAVGLSSEADMGNSEVGHNIMGAGRIFDQGARQVEQALREGSIWGEAWQSVVARGAQSTVHFVGLLSDGNIHSHIDHLVAMLHRAAADGVRRMRVHVLLDGRDVPDFSGDRYVTALETELAALADRYGVDARIASGGGRMHVTMDRYGADWRIVERGWRAHAI
;
A
#
# COMPACT_ATOMS: atom_id res chain seq x y z
N MET A 1 -5.52 -13.39 -24.34
CA MET A 1 -6.61 -12.40 -24.32
C MET A 1 -7.90 -13.16 -24.51
N THR A 2 -8.61 -13.45 -23.43
CA THR A 2 -9.93 -14.10 -23.50
C THR A 2 -10.99 -13.00 -23.51
N ASN A 3 -11.78 -12.97 -24.56
CA ASN A 3 -12.90 -12.03 -24.70
C ASN A 3 -13.83 -12.10 -23.48
N PRO A 4 -14.33 -10.96 -22.99
CA PRO A 4 -15.39 -10.99 -22.00
C PRO A 4 -16.62 -11.68 -22.61
N VAL A 5 -17.22 -12.55 -21.84
CA VAL A 5 -18.48 -13.21 -22.19
C VAL A 5 -19.58 -12.13 -22.19
N THR A 6 -19.79 -11.51 -23.34
CA THR A 6 -20.94 -10.65 -23.59
C THR A 6 -22.05 -11.49 -24.24
N GLY A 7 -22.70 -12.33 -23.43
CA GLY A 7 -23.97 -12.94 -23.83
C GLY A 7 -25.10 -12.21 -23.12
N PRO A 8 -26.24 -11.92 -23.80
CA PRO A 8 -27.40 -11.37 -23.12
C PRO A 8 -27.89 -12.39 -22.10
N VAL A 9 -27.99 -11.98 -20.83
CA VAL A 9 -28.72 -12.72 -19.81
C VAL A 9 -30.18 -12.65 -20.26
N ASN A 10 -30.68 -13.74 -20.84
CA ASN A 10 -32.04 -13.80 -21.32
C ASN A 10 -33.05 -13.55 -20.18
N GLY A 11 -33.68 -12.40 -20.23
CA GLY A 11 -35.08 -12.17 -20.02
C GLY A 11 -35.75 -12.69 -18.76
N ALA A 12 -35.22 -12.46 -17.57
CA ALA A 12 -36.01 -12.22 -16.36
C ALA A 12 -35.18 -11.34 -15.46
N SER A 13 -35.73 -10.24 -14.98
CA SER A 13 -35.09 -9.32 -14.05
C SER A 13 -34.98 -9.95 -12.65
N ALA A 14 -34.19 -11.03 -12.55
CA ALA A 14 -33.82 -11.56 -11.25
C ALA A 14 -32.70 -10.66 -10.68
N PRO A 15 -32.76 -10.32 -9.40
CA PRO A 15 -31.71 -9.52 -8.77
C PRO A 15 -30.38 -10.28 -8.82
N LEU A 16 -29.29 -9.57 -9.17
CA LEU A 16 -27.94 -10.06 -9.04
C LEU A 16 -27.43 -9.80 -7.62
N VAL A 17 -26.96 -10.83 -6.95
CA VAL A 17 -26.29 -10.70 -5.64
C VAL A 17 -24.82 -10.96 -5.81
N LEU A 18 -24.00 -9.96 -5.47
CA LEU A 18 -22.54 -10.09 -5.35
C LEU A 18 -22.19 -10.22 -3.87
N ALA A 19 -21.77 -11.41 -3.44
CA ALA A 19 -21.30 -11.64 -2.08
C ALA A 19 -19.77 -11.71 -2.09
N ILE A 20 -19.10 -10.79 -1.39
CA ILE A 20 -17.65 -10.74 -1.24
C ILE A 20 -17.29 -11.30 0.12
N LEU A 21 -16.57 -12.40 0.14
CA LEU A 21 -16.09 -13.08 1.35
C LEU A 21 -14.62 -12.71 1.55
N ASP A 22 -14.37 -11.59 2.22
CA ASP A 22 -13.01 -11.12 2.50
C ASP A 22 -12.29 -12.07 3.47
N GLY A 23 -11.01 -12.32 3.24
CA GLY A 23 -10.22 -13.25 4.03
C GLY A 23 -10.43 -14.75 3.72
N VAL A 24 -11.26 -15.09 2.74
CA VAL A 24 -11.45 -16.48 2.28
C VAL A 24 -10.50 -16.78 1.13
N GLY A 25 -9.42 -17.49 1.41
CA GLY A 25 -8.42 -17.90 0.42
C GLY A 25 -8.47 -19.40 0.10
N ALA A 26 -7.87 -19.79 -1.03
CA ALA A 26 -7.71 -21.18 -1.43
C ALA A 26 -6.46 -21.78 -0.76
N ARG A 27 -6.62 -22.47 0.36
CA ARG A 27 -5.57 -23.21 1.05
C ARG A 27 -6.00 -24.66 1.24
N PRO A 28 -5.25 -25.65 0.74
CA PRO A 28 -5.68 -27.06 0.78
C PRO A 28 -5.60 -27.70 2.17
N ASN A 29 -4.72 -27.19 3.05
CA ASN A 29 -4.52 -27.75 4.39
C ASN A 29 -5.64 -27.32 5.34
N ALA A 30 -6.17 -28.27 6.12
CA ALA A 30 -7.20 -27.99 7.12
C ALA A 30 -6.61 -27.37 8.41
N GLU A 31 -5.33 -27.60 8.70
CA GLU A 31 -4.66 -27.02 9.86
C GLU A 31 -4.62 -25.50 9.73
N ASP A 32 -5.02 -24.79 10.78
CA ASP A 32 -5.14 -23.32 10.83
C ASP A 32 -6.00 -22.71 9.70
N ASN A 33 -6.94 -23.49 9.15
CA ASN A 33 -7.84 -23.06 8.10
C ASN A 33 -9.30 -23.04 8.60
N ALA A 34 -9.72 -21.89 9.12
CA ALA A 34 -11.06 -21.73 9.66
C ALA A 34 -12.17 -21.98 8.61
N VAL A 35 -11.91 -21.71 7.33
CA VAL A 35 -12.88 -21.95 6.25
C VAL A 35 -13.17 -23.45 6.10
N LEU A 36 -12.12 -24.28 6.07
CA LEU A 36 -12.29 -25.74 5.95
C LEU A 36 -12.82 -26.37 7.23
N GLN A 37 -12.55 -25.78 8.40
CA GLN A 37 -13.02 -26.29 9.69
C GLN A 37 -14.46 -25.86 10.00
N ALA A 38 -14.98 -24.82 9.34
CA ALA A 38 -16.32 -24.31 9.56
C ALA A 38 -17.40 -25.33 9.10
N ARG A 39 -18.52 -25.35 9.80
CA ARG A 39 -19.72 -26.08 9.36
C ARG A 39 -20.48 -25.28 8.28
N ALA A 40 -19.90 -25.19 7.09
CA ALA A 40 -20.42 -24.43 5.97
C ALA A 40 -20.63 -25.32 4.71
N PRO A 41 -21.56 -26.29 4.74
CA PRO A 41 -21.69 -27.29 3.68
C PRO A 41 -21.99 -26.68 2.31
N PHE A 42 -22.72 -25.60 2.24
CA PHE A 42 -23.01 -24.91 0.98
C PHE A 42 -21.76 -24.25 0.40
N LEU A 43 -21.00 -23.53 1.23
CA LEU A 43 -19.75 -22.91 0.80
C LEU A 43 -18.73 -23.97 0.36
N HIS A 44 -18.60 -25.06 1.12
CA HIS A 44 -17.72 -26.17 0.75
C HIS A 44 -18.15 -26.83 -0.57
N ALA A 45 -19.44 -26.97 -0.82
CA ALA A 45 -19.95 -27.50 -2.10
C ALA A 45 -19.58 -26.58 -3.27
N LEU A 46 -19.69 -25.26 -3.09
CA LEU A 46 -19.30 -24.28 -4.11
C LEU A 46 -17.79 -24.30 -4.38
N LEU A 47 -16.96 -24.32 -3.32
CA LEU A 47 -15.50 -24.31 -3.44
C LEU A 47 -14.92 -25.60 -4.05
N ASN A 48 -15.64 -26.72 -3.95
CA ASN A 48 -15.21 -28.02 -4.48
C ASN A 48 -15.93 -28.42 -5.77
N ASP A 49 -16.53 -27.48 -6.49
CA ASP A 49 -17.28 -27.72 -7.73
C ASP A 49 -18.44 -28.74 -7.59
N LEU A 50 -18.95 -28.94 -6.37
CA LEU A 50 -20.03 -29.88 -6.09
C LEU A 50 -21.42 -29.26 -6.29
N GLY A 51 -21.50 -28.02 -6.76
CA GLY A 51 -22.74 -27.26 -6.93
C GLY A 51 -23.59 -27.63 -8.14
N GLY A 52 -23.15 -28.59 -8.96
CA GLY A 52 -23.85 -29.03 -10.16
C GLY A 52 -23.59 -28.15 -11.40
N SER A 53 -24.32 -28.44 -12.49
CA SER A 53 -24.09 -27.81 -13.80
C SER A 53 -24.31 -26.29 -13.86
N ASN A 54 -24.91 -25.69 -12.84
CA ASN A 54 -25.21 -24.26 -12.76
C ASN A 54 -24.15 -23.47 -11.96
N VAL A 55 -23.09 -24.13 -11.48
CA VAL A 55 -22.01 -23.49 -10.74
C VAL A 55 -20.79 -23.39 -11.63
N VAL A 56 -20.18 -22.21 -11.69
CA VAL A 56 -18.91 -22.00 -12.38
C VAL A 56 -17.91 -21.47 -11.35
N HIS A 57 -16.85 -22.23 -11.11
CA HIS A 57 -15.73 -21.84 -10.26
C HIS A 57 -14.57 -21.33 -11.12
N ARG A 58 -13.94 -20.25 -10.68
CA ARG A 58 -12.72 -19.70 -11.29
C ARG A 58 -11.80 -19.17 -10.21
N GLU A 59 -10.54 -19.51 -10.31
CA GLU A 59 -9.48 -18.89 -9.52
C GLU A 59 -8.98 -17.64 -10.25
N LEU A 60 -8.84 -16.55 -9.51
CA LEU A 60 -8.31 -15.28 -10.00
C LEU A 60 -6.99 -14.99 -9.28
N ARG A 61 -6.02 -14.46 -10.01
CA ARG A 61 -4.80 -13.93 -9.41
C ARG A 61 -5.12 -12.63 -8.71
N ALA A 62 -4.81 -12.55 -7.41
CA ALA A 62 -5.17 -11.44 -6.54
C ALA A 62 -3.95 -10.65 -6.04
N HIS A 63 -2.78 -10.78 -6.68
CA HIS A 63 -1.53 -10.11 -6.32
C HIS A 63 -0.74 -9.72 -7.57
N GLY A 64 0.29 -8.91 -7.37
CA GLY A 64 1.24 -8.55 -8.40
C GLY A 64 0.64 -7.79 -9.59
N PRO A 65 1.24 -7.88 -10.77
CA PRO A 65 0.78 -7.20 -11.97
C PRO A 65 -0.64 -7.58 -12.41
N ALA A 66 -1.14 -8.74 -12.00
CA ALA A 66 -2.52 -9.17 -12.30
C ALA A 66 -3.58 -8.24 -11.67
N VAL A 67 -3.22 -7.48 -10.66
CA VAL A 67 -4.07 -6.48 -10.01
C VAL A 67 -3.46 -5.07 -10.04
N GLY A 68 -2.51 -4.83 -10.96
CA GLY A 68 -1.95 -3.50 -11.21
C GLY A 68 -0.86 -3.08 -10.22
N LEU A 69 -0.28 -4.01 -9.47
CA LEU A 69 0.91 -3.78 -8.64
C LEU A 69 2.19 -3.90 -9.46
N SER A 70 3.33 -3.45 -8.92
CA SER A 70 4.58 -3.33 -9.67
C SER A 70 5.22 -4.68 -9.98
N SER A 71 5.25 -5.61 -9.03
CA SER A 71 5.96 -6.88 -9.13
C SER A 71 5.13 -8.06 -8.66
N GLU A 72 5.53 -9.28 -9.03
CA GLU A 72 4.90 -10.52 -8.54
C GLU A 72 5.09 -10.74 -7.03
N ALA A 73 6.05 -10.05 -6.41
CA ALA A 73 6.28 -10.10 -4.96
C ALA A 73 5.32 -9.18 -4.19
N ASP A 74 4.68 -8.22 -4.86
CA ASP A 74 3.78 -7.28 -4.21
C ASP A 74 2.46 -7.98 -3.85
N MET A 75 2.18 -8.04 -2.57
CA MET A 75 0.97 -8.69 -2.06
C MET A 75 -0.27 -7.83 -2.38
N GLY A 76 -1.30 -8.46 -2.92
CA GLY A 76 -2.62 -7.85 -3.04
C GLY A 76 -3.29 -7.68 -1.67
N ASN A 77 -4.27 -6.81 -1.62
CA ASN A 77 -5.09 -6.58 -0.43
C ASN A 77 -6.55 -6.28 -0.83
N SER A 78 -7.40 -6.11 0.18
CA SER A 78 -8.84 -5.85 -0.02
C SER A 78 -9.09 -4.56 -0.83
N GLU A 79 -8.32 -3.49 -0.60
CA GLU A 79 -8.48 -2.23 -1.34
C GLU A 79 -8.19 -2.42 -2.82
N VAL A 80 -7.06 -3.04 -3.14
CA VAL A 80 -6.66 -3.35 -4.52
C VAL A 80 -7.70 -4.21 -5.22
N GLY A 81 -8.18 -5.28 -4.55
CA GLY A 81 -9.20 -6.17 -5.09
C GLY A 81 -10.53 -5.46 -5.38
N HIS A 82 -11.02 -4.65 -4.44
CA HIS A 82 -12.26 -3.88 -4.62
C HIS A 82 -12.12 -2.83 -5.73
N ASN A 83 -10.97 -2.15 -5.82
CA ASN A 83 -10.72 -1.19 -6.89
C ASN A 83 -10.79 -1.82 -8.28
N ILE A 84 -10.17 -3.00 -8.45
CA ILE A 84 -10.18 -3.73 -9.72
C ILE A 84 -11.60 -4.23 -10.07
N MET A 85 -12.32 -4.79 -9.09
CA MET A 85 -13.70 -5.22 -9.30
C MET A 85 -14.61 -4.05 -9.65
N GLY A 86 -14.48 -2.93 -8.93
CA GLY A 86 -15.30 -1.74 -9.18
C GLY A 86 -15.00 -1.08 -10.54
N ALA A 87 -13.75 -1.10 -10.98
CA ALA A 87 -13.36 -0.56 -12.28
C ALA A 87 -13.68 -1.49 -13.45
N GLY A 88 -13.89 -2.79 -13.20
CA GLY A 88 -14.10 -3.79 -14.23
C GLY A 88 -12.89 -3.99 -15.19
N ARG A 89 -11.72 -3.49 -14.80
CA ARG A 89 -10.47 -3.59 -15.57
C ARG A 89 -9.26 -3.50 -14.66
N ILE A 90 -8.15 -4.06 -15.11
CA ILE A 90 -6.85 -3.88 -14.45
C ILE A 90 -6.32 -2.48 -14.77
N PHE A 91 -5.82 -1.78 -13.77
CA PHE A 91 -5.13 -0.49 -13.89
C PHE A 91 -4.01 -0.39 -12.86
N ASP A 92 -3.04 0.48 -13.10
CA ASP A 92 -1.89 0.64 -12.22
C ASP A 92 -2.32 1.22 -10.86
N GLN A 93 -1.95 0.52 -9.79
CA GLN A 93 -2.21 0.96 -8.42
C GLN A 93 -1.30 2.12 -8.03
N GLY A 94 -1.64 2.84 -6.94
CA GLY A 94 -0.97 4.08 -6.56
C GLY A 94 0.55 3.97 -6.43
N ALA A 95 1.06 2.92 -5.79
CA ALA A 95 2.51 2.71 -5.65
C ALA A 95 3.21 2.58 -7.01
N ARG A 96 2.62 1.82 -7.95
CA ARG A 96 3.14 1.68 -9.31
C ARG A 96 3.08 2.99 -10.10
N GLN A 97 2.01 3.76 -9.95
CA GLN A 97 1.90 5.08 -10.59
C GLN A 97 2.98 6.05 -10.06
N VAL A 98 3.25 6.04 -8.76
CA VAL A 98 4.32 6.86 -8.17
C VAL A 98 5.69 6.42 -8.68
N GLU A 99 5.97 5.11 -8.70
CA GLU A 99 7.21 4.55 -9.24
C GLU A 99 7.43 4.98 -10.71
N GLN A 100 6.39 4.88 -11.53
CA GLN A 100 6.45 5.30 -12.91
C GLN A 100 6.68 6.82 -13.04
N ALA A 101 5.97 7.63 -12.26
CA ALA A 101 6.13 9.08 -12.26
C ALA A 101 7.53 9.53 -11.80
N LEU A 102 8.14 8.83 -10.85
CA LEU A 102 9.53 9.05 -10.44
C LEU A 102 10.50 8.72 -11.58
N ARG A 103 10.30 7.58 -12.25
CA ARG A 103 11.17 7.10 -13.34
C ARG A 103 11.07 7.99 -14.58
N GLU A 104 9.88 8.44 -14.94
CA GLU A 104 9.62 9.33 -16.07
C GLU A 104 9.89 10.81 -15.75
N GLY A 105 10.04 11.15 -14.47
CA GLY A 105 10.25 12.50 -14.00
C GLY A 105 9.00 13.37 -13.99
N SER A 106 7.82 12.83 -14.28
CA SER A 106 6.56 13.58 -14.32
C SER A 106 6.12 14.09 -12.94
N ILE A 107 6.57 13.44 -11.86
CA ILE A 107 6.31 13.87 -10.48
C ILE A 107 6.97 15.24 -10.15
N TRP A 108 8.03 15.64 -10.88
CA TRP A 108 8.78 16.87 -10.63
C TRP A 108 8.15 18.12 -11.26
N GLY A 109 6.84 18.12 -11.43
CA GLY A 109 6.06 19.20 -12.01
C GLY A 109 5.87 20.39 -11.09
N GLU A 110 4.86 21.21 -11.40
CA GLU A 110 4.61 22.50 -10.75
C GLU A 110 4.45 22.39 -9.22
N ALA A 111 3.75 21.37 -8.73
CA ALA A 111 3.57 21.13 -7.30
C ALA A 111 4.91 20.90 -6.60
N TRP A 112 5.79 20.07 -7.17
CA TRP A 112 7.13 19.84 -6.66
C TRP A 112 7.96 21.14 -6.66
N GLN A 113 7.97 21.86 -7.75
CA GLN A 113 8.72 23.12 -7.88
C GLN A 113 8.26 24.16 -6.84
N SER A 114 6.97 24.20 -6.54
CA SER A 114 6.43 25.06 -5.48
C SER A 114 6.94 24.68 -4.09
N VAL A 115 7.03 23.38 -3.79
CA VAL A 115 7.60 22.88 -2.53
C VAL A 115 9.08 23.25 -2.42
N VAL A 116 9.86 23.00 -3.48
CA VAL A 116 11.29 23.31 -3.53
C VAL A 116 11.56 24.80 -3.35
N ALA A 117 10.82 25.66 -4.06
CA ALA A 117 10.98 27.11 -3.97
C ALA A 117 10.78 27.64 -2.54
N ARG A 118 9.80 27.11 -1.82
CA ARG A 118 9.59 27.41 -0.40
C ARG A 118 10.66 26.77 0.48
N GLY A 119 11.03 25.53 0.19
CA GLY A 119 12.03 24.74 0.89
C GLY A 119 13.44 25.31 0.87
N ALA A 120 13.77 26.12 -0.13
CA ALA A 120 15.06 26.81 -0.21
C ALA A 120 15.31 27.76 0.98
N GLN A 121 14.26 28.28 1.60
CA GLN A 121 14.33 29.21 2.73
C GLN A 121 13.72 28.67 4.03
N SER A 122 13.14 27.47 3.99
CA SER A 122 12.47 26.86 5.12
C SER A 122 12.87 25.38 5.28
N THR A 123 12.16 24.65 6.15
CA THR A 123 12.34 23.21 6.29
C THR A 123 11.27 22.49 5.49
N VAL A 124 11.68 21.51 4.68
CA VAL A 124 10.76 20.59 4.02
C VAL A 124 10.56 19.37 4.91
N HIS A 125 9.32 19.01 5.15
CA HIS A 125 8.93 17.85 5.95
C HIS A 125 8.38 16.75 5.06
N PHE A 126 8.88 15.52 5.28
CA PHE A 126 8.39 14.29 4.69
C PHE A 126 7.71 13.48 5.77
N VAL A 127 6.45 13.16 5.59
CA VAL A 127 5.65 12.37 6.56
C VAL A 127 5.10 11.16 5.85
N GLY A 128 5.34 9.98 6.36
CA GLY A 128 4.80 8.77 5.74
C GLY A 128 5.28 7.47 6.35
N LEU A 129 4.78 6.39 5.79
CA LEU A 129 5.12 5.04 6.20
C LEU A 129 6.52 4.69 5.70
N LEU A 130 7.39 4.26 6.62
CA LEU A 130 8.74 3.80 6.32
C LEU A 130 8.73 2.28 6.12
N SER A 131 8.62 1.84 4.88
CA SER A 131 8.34 0.46 4.53
C SER A 131 8.82 0.13 3.11
N ASP A 132 9.11 -1.13 2.85
CA ASP A 132 9.31 -1.69 1.52
C ASP A 132 8.18 -2.64 1.09
N GLY A 133 7.09 -2.71 1.87
CA GLY A 133 5.92 -3.55 1.58
C GLY A 133 5.13 -3.13 0.33
N ASN A 134 5.39 -1.94 -0.20
CA ASN A 134 4.83 -1.39 -1.44
C ASN A 134 3.29 -1.38 -1.54
N ILE A 135 2.62 -1.40 -0.39
CA ILE A 135 1.15 -1.32 -0.32
C ILE A 135 0.71 0.14 -0.20
N HIS A 136 1.27 0.87 0.77
CA HIS A 136 0.94 2.26 1.05
C HIS A 136 2.09 3.22 0.74
N SER A 137 3.32 2.74 0.74
CA SER A 137 4.54 3.50 0.42
C SER A 137 5.69 2.55 0.09
N HIS A 138 6.76 3.12 -0.44
CA HIS A 138 8.04 2.43 -0.60
C HIS A 138 9.18 3.35 -0.20
N ILE A 139 10.16 2.84 0.57
CA ILE A 139 11.31 3.61 1.06
C ILE A 139 12.11 4.22 -0.08
N ASP A 140 12.25 3.53 -1.21
CA ASP A 140 12.98 4.05 -2.38
C ASP A 140 12.33 5.30 -2.97
N HIS A 141 11.00 5.42 -2.88
CA HIS A 141 10.31 6.64 -3.30
C HIS A 141 10.67 7.82 -2.41
N LEU A 142 10.74 7.62 -1.10
CA LEU A 142 11.20 8.64 -0.15
C LEU A 142 12.65 9.05 -0.42
N VAL A 143 13.55 8.07 -0.58
CA VAL A 143 14.97 8.31 -0.86
C VAL A 143 15.13 9.10 -2.16
N ALA A 144 14.42 8.73 -3.23
CA ALA A 144 14.45 9.46 -4.50
C ALA A 144 14.01 10.93 -4.33
N MET A 145 12.94 11.18 -3.55
CA MET A 145 12.46 12.53 -3.27
C MET A 145 13.44 13.34 -2.42
N LEU A 146 14.08 12.73 -1.43
CA LEU A 146 15.10 13.39 -0.59
C LEU A 146 16.31 13.80 -1.42
N HIS A 147 16.84 12.90 -2.26
CA HIS A 147 17.95 13.22 -3.17
C HIS A 147 17.59 14.31 -4.15
N ARG A 148 16.38 14.27 -4.70
CA ARG A 148 15.90 15.27 -5.63
C ARG A 148 15.72 16.63 -4.94
N ALA A 149 15.16 16.68 -3.74
CA ALA A 149 15.01 17.90 -2.97
C ALA A 149 16.37 18.56 -2.68
N ALA A 150 17.36 17.78 -2.27
CA ALA A 150 18.73 18.25 -2.03
C ALA A 150 19.36 18.81 -3.32
N ALA A 151 19.22 18.11 -4.45
CA ALA A 151 19.74 18.54 -5.74
C ALA A 151 19.04 19.83 -6.25
N ASP A 152 17.75 19.98 -5.99
CA ASP A 152 16.96 21.14 -6.36
C ASP A 152 17.15 22.33 -5.39
N GLY A 153 18.00 22.20 -4.34
CA GLY A 153 18.43 23.33 -3.49
C GLY A 153 17.78 23.41 -2.11
N VAL A 154 16.96 22.44 -1.70
CA VAL A 154 16.46 22.36 -0.32
C VAL A 154 17.63 22.10 0.63
N ARG A 155 17.75 22.90 1.70
CA ARG A 155 18.87 22.82 2.64
C ARG A 155 18.52 22.15 3.96
N ARG A 156 17.27 22.15 4.36
CA ARG A 156 16.80 21.51 5.60
C ARG A 156 15.64 20.59 5.34
N MET A 157 15.78 19.34 5.74
CA MET A 157 14.76 18.31 5.57
C MET A 157 14.52 17.58 6.89
N ARG A 158 13.26 17.28 7.19
CA ARG A 158 12.85 16.51 8.36
C ARG A 158 11.94 15.38 7.92
N VAL A 159 12.29 14.18 8.34
CA VAL A 159 11.49 12.98 8.03
C VAL A 159 10.76 12.54 9.29
N HIS A 160 9.47 12.36 9.16
CA HIS A 160 8.59 11.87 10.23
C HIS A 160 8.18 10.45 9.85
N VAL A 161 8.73 9.46 10.53
CA VAL A 161 8.62 8.06 10.12
C VAL A 161 7.49 7.35 10.87
N LEU A 162 6.58 6.74 10.14
CA LEU A 162 5.63 5.77 10.66
C LEU A 162 6.19 4.37 10.36
N LEU A 163 6.60 3.64 11.40
CA LEU A 163 7.11 2.29 11.23
C LEU A 163 5.96 1.35 10.94
N ASP A 164 6.15 0.44 10.00
CA ASP A 164 5.08 -0.38 9.45
C ASP A 164 4.56 -1.43 10.44
N GLY A 165 5.30 -2.51 10.68
CA GLY A 165 4.92 -3.58 11.57
C GLY A 165 3.66 -4.36 11.20
N ARG A 166 3.19 -4.23 9.93
CA ARG A 166 2.01 -4.92 9.42
C ARG A 166 2.19 -5.50 8.02
N ASP A 167 2.71 -4.70 7.09
CA ASP A 167 2.89 -5.10 5.70
C ASP A 167 4.33 -5.60 5.45
N VAL A 168 5.16 -5.55 6.49
CA VAL A 168 6.53 -6.07 6.55
C VAL A 168 6.68 -6.93 7.82
N PRO A 169 7.73 -7.76 7.93
CA PRO A 169 7.93 -8.60 9.12
C PRO A 169 7.92 -7.82 10.43
N ASP A 170 7.36 -8.41 11.47
CA ASP A 170 7.36 -7.87 12.81
C ASP A 170 8.79 -7.54 13.27
N PHE A 171 8.92 -6.49 14.08
CA PHE A 171 10.20 -6.02 14.65
C PHE A 171 11.29 -5.63 13.63
N SER A 172 10.93 -5.40 12.36
CA SER A 172 11.88 -4.99 11.32
C SER A 172 12.14 -3.48 11.23
N GLY A 173 11.56 -2.69 12.12
CA GLY A 173 11.60 -1.22 12.05
C GLY A 173 13.00 -0.62 12.10
N ASP A 174 13.92 -1.19 12.89
CA ASP A 174 15.31 -0.77 13.02
C ASP A 174 16.08 -0.87 11.69
N ARG A 175 15.82 -1.89 10.88
CA ARG A 175 16.39 -2.06 9.54
C ARG A 175 16.07 -0.85 8.65
N TYR A 176 14.82 -0.41 8.64
CA TYR A 176 14.39 0.72 7.79
C TYR A 176 14.91 2.06 8.32
N VAL A 177 14.94 2.24 9.64
CA VAL A 177 15.54 3.43 10.28
C VAL A 177 17.01 3.53 9.94
N THR A 178 17.78 2.45 10.10
CA THR A 178 19.21 2.41 9.79
C THR A 178 19.47 2.69 8.30
N ALA A 179 18.67 2.11 7.40
CA ALA A 179 18.78 2.38 5.97
C ALA A 179 18.53 3.87 5.67
N LEU A 180 17.47 4.45 6.24
CA LEU A 180 17.17 5.87 6.05
C LEU A 180 18.25 6.78 6.62
N GLU A 181 18.77 6.50 7.83
CA GLU A 181 19.84 7.29 8.43
C GLU A 181 21.13 7.25 7.59
N THR A 182 21.43 6.11 6.99
CA THR A 182 22.57 5.98 6.06
C THR A 182 22.38 6.89 4.84
N GLU A 183 21.20 6.93 4.26
CA GLU A 183 20.88 7.81 3.14
C GLU A 183 20.92 9.30 3.54
N LEU A 184 20.43 9.65 4.72
CA LEU A 184 20.45 11.01 5.22
C LEU A 184 21.88 11.51 5.46
N ALA A 185 22.77 10.64 5.96
CA ALA A 185 24.21 10.94 6.09
C ALA A 185 24.86 11.14 4.72
N ALA A 186 24.58 10.27 3.75
CA ALA A 186 25.08 10.41 2.38
C ALA A 186 24.62 11.72 1.71
N LEU A 187 23.38 12.15 1.98
CA LEU A 187 22.86 13.44 1.52
C LEU A 187 23.61 14.62 2.14
N ALA A 188 23.90 14.56 3.45
CA ALA A 188 24.66 15.59 4.14
C ALA A 188 26.07 15.71 3.54
N ASP A 189 26.76 14.59 3.32
CA ASP A 189 28.10 14.55 2.73
C ASP A 189 28.12 15.07 1.29
N ARG A 190 27.13 14.67 0.48
CA ARG A 190 27.10 15.00 -0.94
C ARG A 190 26.64 16.42 -1.24
N TYR A 191 25.64 16.91 -0.51
CA TYR A 191 24.95 18.18 -0.82
C TYR A 191 25.10 19.24 0.27
N GLY A 192 25.71 18.92 1.42
CA GLY A 192 25.83 19.82 2.55
C GLY A 192 24.49 20.21 3.17
N VAL A 193 23.50 19.31 3.17
CA VAL A 193 22.16 19.56 3.68
C VAL A 193 22.01 19.07 5.12
N ASP A 194 21.15 19.72 5.90
CA ASP A 194 20.72 19.27 7.24
C ASP A 194 19.44 18.43 7.09
N ALA A 195 19.62 17.12 6.94
CA ALA A 195 18.52 16.16 6.79
C ALA A 195 18.52 15.18 7.98
N ARG A 196 17.39 15.04 8.67
CA ARG A 196 17.27 14.20 9.89
C ARG A 196 15.89 13.59 10.03
N ILE A 197 15.83 12.43 10.71
CA ILE A 197 14.57 11.95 11.28
C ILE A 197 14.20 12.90 12.44
N ALA A 198 13.00 13.46 12.38
CA ALA A 198 12.52 14.42 13.37
C ALA A 198 11.60 13.79 14.41
N SER A 199 10.76 12.85 13.99
CA SER A 199 9.87 12.11 14.87
C SER A 199 9.51 10.77 14.26
N GLY A 200 8.93 9.88 15.05
CA GLY A 200 8.52 8.57 14.57
C GLY A 200 7.76 7.74 15.57
N GLY A 201 7.22 6.63 15.09
CA GLY A 201 6.56 5.63 15.90
C GLY A 201 5.91 4.56 15.06
N GLY A 202 5.59 3.42 15.67
CA GLY A 202 4.89 2.34 14.99
C GLY A 202 3.45 2.72 14.67
N ARG A 203 3.04 2.61 13.40
CA ARG A 203 1.68 3.00 12.95
C ARG A 203 0.55 2.28 13.69
N MET A 204 0.83 1.14 14.29
CA MET A 204 -0.15 0.40 15.09
C MET A 204 -0.37 0.99 16.48
N HIS A 205 0.47 1.93 16.93
CA HIS A 205 0.47 2.51 18.26
C HIS A 205 0.36 4.03 18.27
N VAL A 206 0.72 4.68 17.16
CA VAL A 206 0.68 6.14 17.02
C VAL A 206 0.04 6.51 15.68
N THR A 207 -0.64 7.64 15.64
CA THR A 207 -1.15 8.31 14.45
C THR A 207 -2.36 7.66 13.80
N MET A 208 -2.36 6.35 13.56
CA MET A 208 -3.39 5.67 12.78
C MET A 208 -4.32 4.87 13.68
N ASP A 209 -5.54 5.37 13.88
CA ASP A 209 -6.65 4.55 14.36
C ASP A 209 -7.59 4.21 13.21
N ARG A 210 -8.20 3.04 13.29
CA ARG A 210 -9.18 2.56 12.32
C ARG A 210 -10.51 2.33 13.04
N TYR A 211 -11.57 2.90 12.50
CA TYR A 211 -12.94 2.78 13.00
C TYR A 211 -13.26 3.58 14.29
N GLY A 212 -12.43 4.54 14.69
CA GLY A 212 -12.63 5.29 15.91
C GLY A 212 -12.53 4.43 17.18
N ALA A 213 -11.73 3.37 17.16
CA ALA A 213 -11.65 2.39 18.24
C ALA A 213 -10.82 2.87 19.43
N ASP A 214 -9.71 3.57 19.18
CA ASP A 214 -8.83 4.11 20.23
C ASP A 214 -8.22 5.46 19.84
N TRP A 215 -8.89 6.53 20.19
CA TRP A 215 -8.42 7.90 19.92
C TRP A 215 -7.10 8.25 20.61
N ARG A 216 -6.68 7.51 21.63
CA ARG A 216 -5.36 7.69 22.27
C ARG A 216 -4.21 7.41 21.31
N ILE A 217 -4.42 6.57 20.30
CA ILE A 217 -3.45 6.32 19.22
C ILE A 217 -3.25 7.60 18.42
N VAL A 218 -4.32 8.27 18.03
CA VAL A 218 -4.29 9.55 17.30
C VAL A 218 -3.63 10.64 18.14
N GLU A 219 -3.99 10.73 19.43
CA GLU A 219 -3.40 11.69 20.37
C GLU A 219 -1.88 11.49 20.52
N ARG A 220 -1.43 10.23 20.67
CA ARG A 220 0.02 9.94 20.72
C ARG A 220 0.74 10.38 19.45
N GLY A 221 0.14 10.14 18.29
CA GLY A 221 0.68 10.60 17.01
C GLY A 221 0.73 12.13 16.94
N TRP A 222 -0.33 12.80 17.35
CA TRP A 222 -0.33 14.27 17.41
C TRP A 222 0.81 14.80 18.29
N ARG A 223 0.97 14.24 19.48
CA ARG A 223 2.06 14.64 20.39
C ARG A 223 3.45 14.35 19.82
N ALA A 224 3.62 13.24 19.10
CA ALA A 224 4.90 12.86 18.50
C ALA A 224 5.30 13.75 17.30
N HIS A 225 4.33 14.24 16.54
CA HIS A 225 4.60 14.94 15.28
C HIS A 225 4.35 16.45 15.32
N ALA A 226 3.54 16.95 16.25
CA ALA A 226 3.08 18.35 16.25
C ALA A 226 3.44 19.14 17.53
N ILE A 227 3.87 18.49 18.60
CA ILE A 227 4.28 19.09 19.87
C ILE A 227 5.73 18.71 20.18
#